data_975d168c87e134de0e90316ac10b5d46
#
_entry.id   975d168c87e134de0e90316ac10b5d46
#
_cell.length_a   1.000
_cell.length_b   1.000
_cell.length_c   1.000
_cell.angle_alpha   90.00
_cell.angle_beta   90.00
_cell.angle_gamma   90.00
#
_symmetry.space_group_name_H-M   'P 1'
#
loop_
_entity.id
_entity.type
_entity.pdbx_description
1 polymer ?
#
loop_
_entity_poly.entity_id
_entity_poly.type
_entity_poly.pdbx_seq_one_letter_code
_entity_poly.pdbx_strand_id
1 'polypeptide(L)'
;MQREVVDTCEEPMHRIRIRFAKKDLVAKGVQNGVKPFCALMGLLSIALGEYLGKDTIQYSYSADTRDAMGAADARYNCVCSFQDGVTLHEGVRLEEFVQQMDSAVKDSLTAERKRRKMADQMGWVYLVDQQKAPLRIKQRVFQMGEYISGIPADFWFSYLGNPLMPATPELAQYTTDFGVWVPPEGGSLCVEASTLNGIITLCIENKVPKAGLPGILRRVLEAEGIPVLEAQALDEV
;
A
#
# COMPACT_ATOMS: atom_id res chain seq x y z
N MET A 1 -29.99 -3.43 26.65
CA MET A 1 -28.53 -3.37 26.68
C MET A 1 -28.10 -2.57 25.44
N GLN A 2 -27.96 -1.24 25.59
CA GLN A 2 -27.51 -0.35 24.53
C GLN A 2 -26.02 -0.67 24.27
N ARG A 3 -25.70 -1.04 23.07
CA ARG A 3 -24.30 -1.09 22.61
C ARG A 3 -23.83 0.36 22.49
N GLU A 4 -22.99 0.81 23.40
CA GLU A 4 -22.15 1.97 23.12
C GLU A 4 -21.29 1.61 21.89
N VAL A 5 -21.59 2.24 20.78
CA VAL A 5 -20.68 2.32 19.64
C VAL A 5 -19.55 3.19 20.15
N VAL A 6 -18.41 2.59 20.49
CA VAL A 6 -17.19 3.33 20.78
C VAL A 6 -16.77 3.91 19.43
N ASP A 7 -17.06 5.19 19.25
CA ASP A 7 -16.57 5.96 18.13
C ASP A 7 -15.04 6.06 18.27
N THR A 8 -14.33 5.23 17.49
CA THR A 8 -12.86 5.14 17.56
C THR A 8 -12.17 6.13 16.62
N CYS A 9 -12.92 7.03 16.00
CA CYS A 9 -12.42 8.01 15.03
C CYS A 9 -12.45 9.43 15.62
N GLU A 10 -11.62 9.68 16.65
CA GLU A 10 -11.46 11.03 17.21
C GLU A 10 -10.39 11.87 16.49
N GLU A 11 -9.57 11.30 15.60
CA GLU A 11 -8.53 12.03 14.89
C GLU A 11 -8.94 12.27 13.43
N PRO A 12 -8.83 13.51 12.93
CA PRO A 12 -9.18 13.82 11.55
C PRO A 12 -8.30 13.03 10.59
N MET A 13 -8.92 12.42 9.59
CA MET A 13 -8.23 11.69 8.52
C MET A 13 -7.91 12.64 7.37
N HIS A 14 -6.64 12.73 7.03
CA HIS A 14 -6.20 13.53 5.89
C HIS A 14 -6.11 12.64 4.66
N ARG A 15 -6.86 13.01 3.63
CA ARG A 15 -6.95 12.30 2.35
C ARG A 15 -6.24 13.08 1.25
N ILE A 16 -5.40 12.37 0.50
CA ILE A 16 -4.66 12.92 -0.62
C ILE A 16 -4.92 12.06 -1.84
N ARG A 17 -5.25 12.70 -2.96
CA ARG A 17 -5.40 12.05 -4.25
C ARG A 17 -4.36 12.54 -5.23
N ILE A 18 -3.66 11.58 -5.85
CA ILE A 18 -2.67 11.83 -6.92
C ILE A 18 -3.08 11.03 -8.14
N ARG A 19 -3.07 11.66 -9.32
CA ARG A 19 -3.41 10.99 -10.59
C ARG A 19 -2.36 11.26 -11.65
N PHE A 20 -1.99 10.22 -12.38
CA PHE A 20 -1.04 10.29 -13.50
C PHE A 20 -1.29 9.17 -14.50
N ALA A 21 -0.71 9.28 -15.71
CA ALA A 21 -0.90 8.28 -16.74
C ALA A 21 -0.09 7.00 -16.44
N LYS A 22 -0.74 5.83 -16.53
CA LYS A 22 -0.10 4.52 -16.34
C LYS A 22 1.08 4.30 -17.29
N LYS A 23 0.97 4.77 -18.56
CA LYS A 23 2.02 4.61 -19.57
C LYS A 23 3.35 5.19 -19.11
N ASP A 24 3.35 6.31 -18.38
CA ASP A 24 4.57 7.00 -17.96
C ASP A 24 5.25 6.22 -16.83
N LEU A 25 4.48 5.64 -15.91
CA LEU A 25 5.03 4.73 -14.89
C LEU A 25 5.59 3.44 -15.53
N VAL A 26 4.91 2.89 -16.53
CA VAL A 26 5.42 1.71 -17.26
C VAL A 26 6.74 2.05 -17.96
N ALA A 27 6.82 3.20 -18.62
CA ALA A 27 8.06 3.66 -19.27
C ALA A 27 9.20 3.81 -18.23
N LYS A 28 8.92 4.37 -17.05
CA LYS A 28 9.88 4.49 -15.95
C LYS A 28 10.35 3.11 -15.46
N GLY A 29 9.44 2.16 -15.30
CA GLY A 29 9.78 0.77 -14.93
C GLY A 29 10.71 0.13 -15.96
N VAL A 30 10.39 0.27 -17.25
CA VAL A 30 11.21 -0.25 -18.35
C VAL A 30 12.61 0.40 -18.37
N GLN A 31 12.67 1.72 -18.21
CA GLN A 31 13.93 2.47 -18.15
C GLN A 31 14.87 1.94 -17.06
N ASN A 32 14.33 1.56 -15.91
CA ASN A 32 15.10 1.05 -14.77
C ASN A 32 15.23 -0.48 -14.74
N GLY A 33 14.64 -1.21 -15.69
CA GLY A 33 14.67 -2.67 -15.75
C GLY A 33 13.88 -3.36 -14.63
N VAL A 34 12.85 -2.68 -14.08
CA VAL A 34 12.04 -3.15 -12.97
C VAL A 34 10.54 -3.15 -13.30
N LYS A 35 9.76 -3.82 -12.47
CA LYS A 35 8.29 -3.75 -12.59
C LYS A 35 7.77 -2.35 -12.25
N PRO A 36 6.71 -1.86 -12.93
CA PRO A 36 6.10 -0.56 -12.62
C PRO A 36 5.69 -0.40 -11.16
N PHE A 37 5.24 -1.49 -10.55
CA PHE A 37 4.93 -1.56 -9.12
C PHE A 37 6.14 -1.16 -8.24
N CYS A 38 7.32 -1.72 -8.53
CA CYS A 38 8.55 -1.41 -7.77
C CYS A 38 9.03 0.01 -8.04
N ALA A 39 8.93 0.49 -9.29
CA ALA A 39 9.22 1.88 -9.60
C ALA A 39 8.33 2.84 -8.79
N LEU A 40 7.02 2.55 -8.69
CA LEU A 40 6.10 3.37 -7.90
C LEU A 40 6.42 3.32 -6.41
N MET A 41 6.69 2.13 -5.85
CA MET A 41 7.11 2.01 -4.45
C MET A 41 8.39 2.78 -4.15
N GLY A 42 9.36 2.75 -5.06
CA GLY A 42 10.60 3.52 -4.93
C GLY A 42 10.35 5.03 -4.92
N LEU A 43 9.50 5.53 -5.83
CA LEU A 43 9.12 6.95 -5.87
C LEU A 43 8.36 7.38 -4.62
N LEU A 44 7.46 6.52 -4.12
CA LEU A 44 6.77 6.75 -2.85
C LEU A 44 7.77 6.78 -1.68
N SER A 45 8.76 5.89 -1.66
CA SER A 45 9.78 5.88 -0.62
C SER A 45 10.59 7.18 -0.59
N ILE A 46 11.01 7.70 -1.75
CA ILE A 46 11.69 8.99 -1.86
C ILE A 46 10.81 10.11 -1.31
N ALA A 47 9.57 10.20 -1.80
CA ALA A 47 8.65 11.27 -1.40
C ALA A 47 8.30 11.22 0.09
N LEU A 48 8.08 10.02 0.62
CA LEU A 48 7.75 9.83 2.03
C LEU A 48 8.96 9.98 2.95
N GLY A 49 10.17 9.62 2.48
CA GLY A 49 11.43 9.90 3.19
C GLY A 49 11.59 11.40 3.44
N GLU A 50 11.40 12.21 2.41
CA GLU A 50 11.43 13.66 2.54
C GLU A 50 10.30 14.19 3.44
N TYR A 51 9.08 13.71 3.22
CA TYR A 51 7.90 14.12 4.00
C TYR A 51 8.03 13.83 5.50
N LEU A 52 8.52 12.62 5.83
CA LEU A 52 8.69 12.19 7.22
C LEU A 52 9.99 12.68 7.85
N GLY A 53 10.95 13.15 7.03
CA GLY A 53 12.30 13.52 7.47
C GLY A 53 13.11 12.30 7.93
N LYS A 54 13.02 11.19 7.18
CA LYS A 54 13.68 9.92 7.51
C LYS A 54 14.62 9.48 6.40
N ASP A 55 15.80 9.01 6.80
CA ASP A 55 16.80 8.42 5.91
C ASP A 55 16.52 6.93 5.63
N THR A 56 15.68 6.29 6.42
CA THR A 56 15.28 4.90 6.21
C THR A 56 13.76 4.81 6.23
N ILE A 57 13.21 4.26 5.16
CA ILE A 57 11.78 4.06 4.98
C ILE A 57 11.46 2.57 5.03
N GLN A 58 10.59 2.20 5.96
CA GLN A 58 10.01 0.86 6.06
C GLN A 58 8.68 0.85 5.32
N TYR A 59 8.51 -0.08 4.41
CA TYR A 59 7.26 -0.21 3.65
C TYR A 59 6.71 -1.62 3.74
N SER A 60 5.39 -1.72 3.74
CA SER A 60 4.68 -2.98 3.63
C SER A 60 3.85 -2.99 2.35
N TYR A 61 3.73 -4.14 1.72
CA TYR A 61 2.92 -4.29 0.51
C TYR A 61 2.11 -5.57 0.52
N SER A 62 0.94 -5.48 -0.07
CA SER A 62 0.00 -6.59 -0.16
C SER A 62 0.28 -7.48 -1.37
N ALA A 63 0.12 -8.78 -1.20
CA ALA A 63 0.28 -9.77 -2.25
C ALA A 63 -0.88 -10.77 -2.26
N ASP A 64 -1.45 -10.99 -3.45
CA ASP A 64 -2.41 -12.08 -3.67
C ASP A 64 -1.70 -13.44 -3.59
N THR A 65 -2.28 -14.36 -2.85
CA THR A 65 -1.72 -15.70 -2.62
C THR A 65 -2.51 -16.80 -3.30
N ARG A 66 -3.60 -16.49 -4.03
CA ARG A 66 -4.49 -17.48 -4.65
C ARG A 66 -3.74 -18.44 -5.56
N ASP A 67 -2.83 -17.92 -6.38
CA ASP A 67 -1.98 -18.70 -7.27
C ASP A 67 -1.08 -19.69 -6.50
N ALA A 68 -0.44 -19.20 -5.46
CA ALA A 68 0.45 -20.00 -4.63
C ALA A 68 -0.29 -21.09 -3.82
N MET A 69 -1.54 -20.82 -3.45
CA MET A 69 -2.38 -21.73 -2.66
C MET A 69 -3.18 -22.70 -3.53
N GLY A 70 -3.11 -22.61 -4.86
CA GLY A 70 -3.94 -23.41 -5.76
C GLY A 70 -5.44 -23.08 -5.66
N ALA A 71 -5.77 -21.85 -5.27
CA ALA A 71 -7.12 -21.37 -4.97
C ALA A 71 -7.52 -20.21 -5.89
N ALA A 72 -7.22 -20.30 -7.19
CA ALA A 72 -7.43 -19.23 -8.16
C ALA A 72 -8.86 -18.65 -8.14
N ASP A 73 -9.85 -19.52 -7.92
CA ASP A 73 -11.28 -19.16 -7.90
C ASP A 73 -11.80 -18.76 -6.51
N ALA A 74 -10.92 -18.68 -5.51
CA ALA A 74 -11.34 -18.31 -4.16
C ALA A 74 -11.88 -16.88 -4.11
N ARG A 75 -13.07 -16.72 -3.54
CA ARG A 75 -13.73 -15.43 -3.34
C ARG A 75 -13.45 -14.81 -1.99
N TYR A 76 -12.67 -15.50 -1.15
CA TYR A 76 -12.26 -15.03 0.17
C TYR A 76 -11.02 -14.15 0.07
N ASN A 77 -10.74 -13.45 1.16
CA ASN A 77 -9.49 -12.71 1.28
C ASN A 77 -8.30 -13.68 1.31
N CYS A 78 -7.50 -13.66 0.25
CA CYS A 78 -6.29 -14.46 0.08
C CYS A 78 -5.08 -13.53 -0.07
N VAL A 79 -4.98 -12.53 0.78
CA VAL A 79 -3.91 -11.54 0.74
C VAL A 79 -3.00 -11.74 1.95
N CYS A 80 -1.70 -11.71 1.72
CA CYS A 80 -0.70 -11.57 2.77
C CYS A 80 0.10 -10.28 2.56
N SER A 81 0.75 -9.82 3.62
CA SER A 81 1.59 -8.62 3.57
C SER A 81 3.04 -9.00 3.75
N PHE A 82 3.90 -8.42 2.93
CA PHE A 82 5.35 -8.45 3.08
C PHE A 82 5.85 -7.08 3.51
N GLN A 83 6.96 -7.07 4.21
CA GLN A 83 7.61 -5.85 4.68
C GLN A 83 9.07 -5.86 4.30
N ASP A 84 9.58 -4.69 3.91
CA ASP A 84 10.98 -4.45 3.61
C ASP A 84 11.29 -2.97 3.86
N GLY A 85 12.53 -2.56 3.64
CA GLY A 85 12.94 -1.18 3.84
C GLY A 85 14.00 -0.73 2.85
N VAL A 86 14.13 0.58 2.71
CA VAL A 86 15.18 1.19 1.90
C VAL A 86 15.83 2.33 2.68
N THR A 87 17.17 2.41 2.58
CA THR A 87 17.92 3.54 3.11
C THR A 87 18.14 4.55 1.99
N LEU A 88 17.76 5.79 2.29
CA LEU A 88 17.83 6.93 1.39
C LEU A 88 18.95 7.86 1.87
N HIS A 89 19.49 8.65 0.96
CA HIS A 89 20.37 9.77 1.28
C HIS A 89 19.86 11.02 0.58
N GLU A 90 20.35 12.18 0.98
CA GLU A 90 19.96 13.43 0.33
C GLU A 90 20.27 13.39 -1.18
N GLY A 91 19.27 13.72 -1.98
CA GLY A 91 19.39 13.72 -3.44
C GLY A 91 19.40 12.34 -4.09
N VAL A 92 19.05 11.26 -3.34
CA VAL A 92 18.97 9.89 -3.89
C VAL A 92 18.06 9.83 -5.11
N ARG A 93 18.52 9.09 -6.13
CA ARG A 93 17.74 8.85 -7.35
C ARG A 93 17.15 7.46 -7.36
N LEU A 94 16.01 7.29 -8.03
CA LEU A 94 15.31 6.01 -8.10
C LEU A 94 16.22 4.87 -8.60
N GLU A 95 17.04 5.14 -9.61
CA GLU A 95 17.93 4.17 -10.24
C GLU A 95 18.98 3.55 -9.29
N GLU A 96 19.29 4.21 -8.17
CA GLU A 96 20.34 3.76 -7.25
C GLU A 96 19.92 2.56 -6.39
N PHE A 97 18.62 2.40 -6.13
CA PHE A 97 18.14 1.35 -5.23
C PHE A 97 16.97 0.51 -5.76
N VAL A 98 16.26 0.98 -6.80
CA VAL A 98 15.01 0.33 -7.24
C VAL A 98 15.22 -1.10 -7.75
N GLN A 99 16.38 -1.44 -8.30
CA GLN A 99 16.68 -2.80 -8.73
C GLN A 99 16.84 -3.76 -7.54
N GLN A 100 17.46 -3.29 -6.45
CA GLN A 100 17.54 -4.06 -5.22
C GLN A 100 16.14 -4.28 -4.63
N MET A 101 15.31 -3.25 -4.60
CA MET A 101 13.92 -3.33 -4.17
C MET A 101 13.12 -4.33 -5.02
N ASP A 102 13.24 -4.28 -6.35
CA ASP A 102 12.56 -5.21 -7.27
C ASP A 102 13.02 -6.65 -7.06
N SER A 103 14.30 -6.87 -6.78
CA SER A 103 14.84 -8.19 -6.47
C SER A 103 14.28 -8.75 -5.16
N ALA A 104 14.22 -7.94 -4.10
CA ALA A 104 13.65 -8.31 -2.81
C ALA A 104 12.16 -8.64 -2.93
N VAL A 105 11.40 -7.82 -3.69
CA VAL A 105 9.99 -8.06 -3.98
C VAL A 105 9.79 -9.36 -4.76
N LYS A 106 10.58 -9.60 -5.80
CA LYS A 106 10.50 -10.85 -6.60
C LYS A 106 10.74 -12.08 -5.72
N ASP A 107 11.74 -12.04 -4.85
CA ASP A 107 12.04 -13.12 -3.92
C ASP A 107 10.86 -13.34 -2.94
N SER A 108 10.30 -12.30 -2.37
CA SER A 108 9.15 -12.37 -1.47
C SER A 108 7.88 -12.91 -2.14
N LEU A 109 7.69 -12.64 -3.43
CA LEU A 109 6.51 -13.07 -4.19
C LEU A 109 6.61 -14.49 -4.76
N THR A 110 7.65 -15.26 -4.43
CA THR A 110 7.72 -16.67 -4.81
C THR A 110 6.58 -17.47 -4.17
N ALA A 111 6.11 -18.51 -4.86
CA ALA A 111 5.00 -19.34 -4.38
C ALA A 111 5.30 -19.97 -3.01
N GLU A 112 6.54 -20.34 -2.75
CA GLU A 112 6.96 -20.89 -1.47
C GLU A 112 6.84 -19.86 -0.34
N ARG A 113 7.37 -18.63 -0.54
CA ARG A 113 7.28 -17.57 0.47
C ARG A 113 5.85 -17.11 0.72
N LYS A 114 5.03 -17.00 -0.32
CA LYS A 114 3.61 -16.72 -0.19
C LYS A 114 2.90 -17.78 0.67
N ARG A 115 3.12 -19.08 0.38
CA ARG A 115 2.54 -20.17 1.18
C ARG A 115 2.98 -20.11 2.63
N ARG A 116 4.29 -19.92 2.87
CA ARG A 116 4.83 -19.82 4.23
C ARG A 116 4.21 -18.64 4.97
N LYS A 117 4.19 -17.46 4.36
CA LYS A 117 3.62 -16.24 4.99
C LYS A 117 2.14 -16.43 5.32
N MET A 118 1.37 -17.03 4.41
CA MET A 118 -0.04 -17.33 4.67
C MET A 118 -0.20 -18.35 5.80
N ALA A 119 0.61 -19.40 5.83
CA ALA A 119 0.58 -20.39 6.90
C ALA A 119 0.89 -19.76 8.27
N ASP A 120 1.88 -18.88 8.34
CA ASP A 120 2.25 -18.17 9.56
C ASP A 120 1.09 -17.25 10.03
N GLN A 121 0.49 -16.47 9.13
CA GLN A 121 -0.67 -15.62 9.43
C GLN A 121 -1.87 -16.45 9.90
N MET A 122 -2.23 -17.49 9.16
CA MET A 122 -3.37 -18.35 9.52
C MET A 122 -3.12 -19.14 10.80
N GLY A 123 -1.88 -19.60 11.01
CA GLY A 123 -1.47 -20.22 12.26
C GLY A 123 -1.68 -19.31 13.46
N TRP A 124 -1.29 -18.05 13.35
CA TRP A 124 -1.50 -17.05 14.39
C TRP A 124 -2.98 -16.78 14.64
N VAL A 125 -3.76 -16.56 13.56
CA VAL A 125 -5.22 -16.39 13.66
C VAL A 125 -5.86 -17.58 14.36
N TYR A 126 -5.50 -18.81 13.96
CA TYR A 126 -6.01 -20.04 14.55
C TYR A 126 -5.67 -20.13 16.05
N LEU A 127 -4.42 -19.90 16.43
CA LEU A 127 -3.99 -19.93 17.83
C LEU A 127 -4.78 -18.95 18.69
N VAL A 128 -5.01 -17.74 18.21
CA VAL A 128 -5.77 -16.72 18.95
C VAL A 128 -7.26 -17.08 19.00
N ASP A 129 -7.80 -17.64 17.89
CA ASP A 129 -9.22 -18.02 17.84
C ASP A 129 -9.57 -19.16 18.79
N GLN A 130 -8.67 -20.13 18.97
CA GLN A 130 -8.86 -21.23 19.93
C GLN A 130 -8.88 -20.78 21.40
N GLN A 131 -8.45 -19.56 21.71
CA GLN A 131 -8.49 -19.06 23.08
C GLN A 131 -9.93 -18.79 23.53
N LYS A 132 -10.33 -19.33 24.70
CA LYS A 132 -11.61 -19.04 25.34
C LYS A 132 -11.59 -17.64 25.98
N ALA A 133 -11.45 -16.61 25.16
CA ALA A 133 -11.35 -15.23 25.59
C ALA A 133 -12.36 -14.34 24.84
N PRO A 134 -12.87 -13.27 25.47
CA PRO A 134 -13.69 -12.28 24.79
C PRO A 134 -12.99 -11.68 23.56
N LEU A 135 -13.75 -11.32 22.52
CA LEU A 135 -13.23 -10.75 21.26
C LEU A 135 -12.26 -9.57 21.51
N ARG A 136 -12.58 -8.71 22.47
CA ARG A 136 -11.72 -7.57 22.85
C ARG A 136 -10.31 -8.00 23.29
N ILE A 137 -10.20 -9.13 24.00
CA ILE A 137 -8.90 -9.66 24.43
C ILE A 137 -8.17 -10.23 23.22
N LYS A 138 -8.85 -10.98 22.36
CA LYS A 138 -8.28 -11.51 21.11
C LYS A 138 -7.73 -10.38 20.22
N GLN A 139 -8.49 -9.31 20.04
CA GLN A 139 -8.05 -8.13 19.29
C GLN A 139 -6.77 -7.50 19.87
N ARG A 140 -6.68 -7.35 21.20
CA ARG A 140 -5.46 -6.84 21.84
C ARG A 140 -4.26 -7.76 21.63
N VAL A 141 -4.45 -9.07 21.67
CA VAL A 141 -3.39 -10.04 21.41
C VAL A 141 -2.91 -9.91 19.96
N PHE A 142 -3.81 -9.71 19.00
CA PHE A 142 -3.43 -9.45 17.60
C PHE A 142 -2.59 -8.17 17.48
N GLN A 143 -3.05 -7.06 18.04
CA GLN A 143 -2.34 -5.79 18.02
C GLN A 143 -0.94 -5.90 18.67
N MET A 144 -0.84 -6.63 19.79
CA MET A 144 0.46 -6.90 20.41
C MET A 144 1.36 -7.77 19.53
N GLY A 145 0.80 -8.76 18.83
CA GLY A 145 1.53 -9.62 17.91
C GLY A 145 2.13 -8.84 16.74
N GLU A 146 1.39 -7.92 16.18
CA GLU A 146 1.88 -7.00 15.14
C GLU A 146 3.01 -6.11 15.67
N TYR A 147 2.87 -5.57 16.86
CA TYR A 147 3.89 -4.75 17.51
C TYR A 147 5.17 -5.53 17.83
N ILE A 148 5.06 -6.80 18.21
CA ILE A 148 6.21 -7.66 18.56
C ILE A 148 6.87 -8.23 17.28
N SER A 149 6.13 -8.44 16.22
CA SER A 149 6.58 -9.15 15.02
C SER A 149 7.42 -8.30 14.05
N GLY A 150 7.51 -6.98 14.20
CA GLY A 150 8.26 -6.17 13.26
C GLY A 150 8.41 -4.70 13.63
N ILE A 151 9.30 -4.03 12.90
CA ILE A 151 9.39 -2.57 12.88
C ILE A 151 8.13 -2.06 12.18
N PRO A 152 7.37 -1.10 12.76
CA PRO A 152 6.20 -0.56 12.09
C PRO A 152 6.57 0.00 10.72
N ALA A 153 5.80 -0.34 9.70
CA ALA A 153 5.99 0.24 8.38
C ALA A 153 5.63 1.74 8.40
N ASP A 154 6.41 2.53 7.70
CA ASP A 154 6.11 3.97 7.50
C ASP A 154 4.92 4.13 6.57
N PHE A 155 4.78 3.24 5.60
CA PHE A 155 3.58 3.18 4.77
C PHE A 155 3.22 1.76 4.34
N TRP A 156 1.94 1.56 4.13
CA TRP A 156 1.34 0.38 3.52
C TRP A 156 0.99 0.68 2.08
N PHE A 157 1.36 -0.21 1.18
CA PHE A 157 1.10 -0.07 -0.23
C PHE A 157 0.30 -1.25 -0.78
N SER A 158 -0.80 -0.94 -1.46
CA SER A 158 -1.60 -1.93 -2.17
C SER A 158 -1.87 -1.44 -3.59
N TYR A 159 -1.83 -2.37 -4.54
CA TYR A 159 -2.14 -2.08 -5.94
C TYR A 159 -3.23 -3.01 -6.44
N LEU A 160 -4.42 -2.47 -6.58
CA LEU A 160 -5.62 -3.21 -6.98
C LEU A 160 -5.70 -3.50 -8.48
N GLY A 161 -4.84 -2.89 -9.29
CA GLY A 161 -4.93 -2.98 -10.74
C GLY A 161 -6.17 -2.29 -11.29
N ASN A 162 -6.83 -2.91 -12.29
CA ASN A 162 -8.10 -2.41 -12.79
C ASN A 162 -9.26 -3.06 -12.01
N PRO A 163 -9.99 -2.31 -11.18
CA PRO A 163 -11.05 -2.83 -10.33
C PRO A 163 -12.28 -3.32 -11.11
N LEU A 164 -12.44 -2.87 -12.36
CA LEU A 164 -13.57 -3.26 -13.22
C LEU A 164 -13.27 -4.49 -14.10
N MET A 165 -12.04 -4.99 -14.09
CA MET A 165 -11.64 -6.18 -14.80
C MET A 165 -11.52 -7.37 -13.82
N PRO A 166 -12.08 -8.54 -14.10
CA PRO A 166 -12.73 -9.00 -15.33
C PRO A 166 -14.25 -9.00 -15.30
N ALA A 167 -14.90 -8.52 -14.22
CA ALA A 167 -16.30 -8.81 -13.95
C ALA A 167 -17.31 -8.06 -14.87
N THR A 168 -16.97 -6.83 -15.26
CA THR A 168 -17.91 -5.97 -15.98
C THR A 168 -17.17 -4.97 -16.87
N PRO A 169 -16.57 -5.41 -18.00
CA PRO A 169 -15.85 -4.51 -18.90
C PRO A 169 -16.76 -3.39 -19.45
N GLU A 170 -18.08 -3.62 -19.55
CA GLU A 170 -19.05 -2.61 -20.00
C GLU A 170 -19.15 -1.43 -19.03
N LEU A 171 -18.90 -1.64 -17.72
CA LEU A 171 -18.94 -0.54 -16.75
C LEU A 171 -17.77 0.43 -16.92
N ALA A 172 -16.68 0.00 -17.53
CA ALA A 172 -15.51 0.87 -17.74
C ALA A 172 -15.85 2.12 -18.57
N GLN A 173 -16.78 2.02 -19.52
CA GLN A 173 -17.22 3.16 -20.34
C GLN A 173 -18.04 4.20 -19.57
N TYR A 174 -18.66 3.80 -18.46
CA TYR A 174 -19.50 4.69 -17.62
C TYR A 174 -18.76 5.15 -16.37
N THR A 175 -17.62 4.55 -16.05
CA THR A 175 -16.85 4.88 -14.86
C THR A 175 -15.67 5.78 -15.24
N THR A 176 -15.68 7.01 -14.75
CA THR A 176 -14.66 8.02 -15.07
C THR A 176 -13.55 8.07 -14.02
N ASP A 177 -13.84 7.65 -12.79
CA ASP A 177 -12.90 7.68 -11.67
C ASP A 177 -13.14 6.51 -10.72
N PHE A 178 -12.06 6.05 -10.08
CA PHE A 178 -12.11 5.02 -9.05
C PHE A 178 -10.96 5.21 -8.08
N GLY A 179 -11.26 5.17 -6.80
CA GLY A 179 -10.28 5.22 -5.72
C GLY A 179 -10.75 4.41 -4.53
N VAL A 180 -9.82 3.86 -3.79
CA VAL A 180 -10.08 3.15 -2.53
C VAL A 180 -9.35 3.86 -1.41
N TRP A 181 -10.06 4.06 -0.32
CA TRP A 181 -9.56 4.69 0.89
C TRP A 181 -9.54 3.65 2.00
N VAL A 182 -8.38 3.46 2.60
CA VAL A 182 -8.17 2.51 3.70
C VAL A 182 -7.59 3.25 4.88
N PRO A 183 -8.32 3.30 6.00
CA PRO A 183 -7.84 3.96 7.21
C PRO A 183 -6.52 3.35 7.68
N PRO A 184 -5.49 4.16 7.98
CA PRO A 184 -4.24 3.65 8.49
C PRO A 184 -4.39 3.11 9.91
N GLU A 185 -3.81 1.95 10.16
CA GLU A 185 -3.64 1.41 11.51
C GLU A 185 -2.33 1.96 12.11
N GLY A 186 -2.39 2.37 13.38
CA GLY A 186 -1.22 2.96 14.06
C GLY A 186 -0.78 4.30 13.46
N GLY A 187 0.50 4.50 13.28
CA GLY A 187 1.12 5.74 12.75
C GLY A 187 1.53 5.67 11.28
N SER A 188 1.20 4.59 10.57
CA SER A 188 1.58 4.38 9.17
C SER A 188 0.66 5.15 8.22
N LEU A 189 1.16 5.46 7.02
CA LEU A 189 0.31 5.93 5.93
C LEU A 189 -0.23 4.72 5.16
N CYS A 190 -1.48 4.81 4.69
CA CYS A 190 -2.03 3.85 3.72
C CYS A 190 -2.03 4.45 2.33
N VAL A 191 -1.46 3.75 1.37
CA VAL A 191 -1.39 4.13 -0.04
C VAL A 191 -2.05 3.04 -0.87
N GLU A 192 -3.22 3.35 -1.41
CA GLU A 192 -3.95 2.47 -2.31
C GLU A 192 -3.82 2.97 -3.75
N ALA A 193 -3.35 2.11 -4.63
CA ALA A 193 -3.22 2.42 -6.06
C ALA A 193 -4.23 1.62 -6.87
N SER A 194 -4.91 2.28 -7.77
CA SER A 194 -5.81 1.66 -8.75
C SER A 194 -5.52 2.17 -10.16
N THR A 195 -5.94 1.40 -11.17
CA THR A 195 -5.82 1.83 -12.57
C THR A 195 -7.17 1.76 -13.24
N LEU A 196 -7.64 2.88 -13.78
CA LEU A 196 -8.85 2.95 -14.60
C LEU A 196 -8.58 3.78 -15.86
N ASN A 197 -8.99 3.27 -17.03
CA ASN A 197 -8.88 3.96 -18.31
C ASN A 197 -7.45 4.54 -18.59
N GLY A 198 -6.42 3.78 -18.20
CA GLY A 198 -5.02 4.20 -18.40
C GLY A 198 -4.50 5.24 -17.41
N ILE A 199 -5.30 5.63 -16.43
CA ILE A 199 -4.91 6.53 -15.33
C ILE A 199 -4.67 5.72 -14.06
N ILE A 200 -3.58 6.00 -13.38
CA ILE A 200 -3.33 5.53 -12.01
C ILE A 200 -3.85 6.59 -11.05
N THR A 201 -4.66 6.15 -10.10
CA THR A 201 -5.12 6.96 -8.97
C THR A 201 -4.47 6.41 -7.69
N LEU A 202 -3.74 7.26 -6.99
CA LEU A 202 -3.25 7.00 -5.65
C LEU A 202 -4.18 7.68 -4.66
N CYS A 203 -4.70 6.91 -3.71
CA CYS A 203 -5.44 7.38 -2.56
C CYS A 203 -4.55 7.19 -1.32
N ILE A 204 -4.21 8.26 -0.65
CA ILE A 204 -3.32 8.24 0.52
C ILE A 204 -4.11 8.74 1.72
N GLU A 205 -4.18 7.93 2.75
CA GLU A 205 -4.75 8.31 4.05
C GLU A 205 -3.67 8.42 5.11
N ASN A 206 -3.76 9.47 5.92
CA ASN A 206 -2.80 9.79 6.97
C ASN A 206 -3.52 10.40 8.19
N LYS A 207 -3.13 9.98 9.39
CA LYS A 207 -3.63 10.55 10.65
C LYS A 207 -2.87 11.81 11.09
N VAL A 208 -1.64 11.98 10.66
CA VAL A 208 -0.80 13.11 11.07
C VAL A 208 -0.75 14.17 9.97
N PRO A 209 -1.38 15.32 10.17
CA PRO A 209 -1.36 16.38 9.17
C PRO A 209 0.03 17.00 9.10
N LYS A 210 0.71 16.81 7.99
CA LYS A 210 1.84 17.63 7.61
C LYS A 210 1.50 18.28 6.27
N ALA A 211 1.48 19.59 6.22
CA ALA A 211 1.30 20.29 4.97
C ALA A 211 2.40 19.89 3.97
N GLY A 212 2.07 19.77 2.69
CA GLY A 212 3.06 19.65 1.63
C GLY A 212 3.18 18.31 0.93
N LEU A 213 2.66 17.18 1.47
CA LEU A 213 2.79 15.87 0.82
C LEU A 213 2.32 15.82 -0.64
N PRO A 214 1.18 16.43 -1.05
CA PRO A 214 0.80 16.50 -2.46
C PRO A 214 1.84 17.18 -3.34
N GLY A 215 2.43 18.27 -2.85
CA GLY A 215 3.49 19.02 -3.56
C GLY A 215 4.79 18.23 -3.68
N ILE A 216 5.18 17.51 -2.62
CA ILE A 216 6.38 16.64 -2.64
C ILE A 216 6.17 15.50 -3.64
N LEU A 217 5.03 14.80 -3.58
CA LEU A 217 4.70 13.71 -4.50
C LEU A 217 4.69 14.19 -5.97
N ARG A 218 4.05 15.33 -6.24
CA ARG A 218 4.06 15.93 -7.58
C ARG A 218 5.51 16.16 -8.04
N ARG A 219 6.32 16.82 -7.25
CA ARG A 219 7.70 17.15 -7.61
C ARG A 219 8.55 15.91 -7.86
N VAL A 220 8.45 14.90 -7.01
CA VAL A 220 9.20 13.64 -7.15
C VAL A 220 8.78 12.90 -8.42
N LEU A 221 7.49 12.77 -8.69
CA LEU A 221 6.97 12.11 -9.89
C LEU A 221 7.40 12.86 -11.17
N GLU A 222 7.24 14.19 -11.19
CA GLU A 222 7.58 15.03 -12.35
C GLU A 222 9.09 15.06 -12.60
N ALA A 223 9.93 15.08 -11.56
CA ALA A 223 11.39 14.99 -11.70
C ALA A 223 11.83 13.68 -12.35
N GLU A 224 11.06 12.61 -12.16
CA GLU A 224 11.32 11.30 -12.77
C GLU A 224 10.57 11.09 -14.11
N GLY A 225 10.01 12.17 -14.66
CA GLY A 225 9.37 12.16 -15.99
C GLY A 225 7.97 11.59 -16.01
N ILE A 226 7.27 11.60 -14.87
CA ILE A 226 5.87 11.18 -14.75
C ILE A 226 5.01 12.43 -14.51
N PRO A 227 4.39 13.01 -15.55
CA PRO A 227 3.54 14.19 -15.40
C PRO A 227 2.33 13.90 -14.51
N VAL A 228 2.12 14.74 -13.49
CA VAL A 228 1.01 14.61 -12.56
C VAL A 228 -0.21 15.38 -13.05
N LEU A 229 -1.30 14.68 -13.34
CA LEU A 229 -2.56 15.25 -13.79
C LEU A 229 -3.30 15.95 -12.66
N GLU A 230 -3.24 15.38 -11.46
CA GLU A 230 -3.91 15.89 -10.28
C GLU A 230 -3.07 15.56 -9.04
N ALA A 231 -2.93 16.52 -8.13
CA ALA A 231 -2.35 16.32 -6.81
C ALA A 231 -3.05 17.27 -5.83
N GLN A 232 -3.93 16.73 -5.01
CA GLN A 232 -4.72 17.54 -4.07
C GLN A 232 -4.93 16.83 -2.74
N ALA A 233 -4.97 17.63 -1.67
CA ALA A 233 -5.59 17.21 -0.42
C ALA A 233 -7.11 17.33 -0.59
N LEU A 234 -7.83 16.30 -0.13
CA LEU A 234 -9.29 16.31 -0.10
C LEU A 234 -9.67 16.72 1.31
N ASP A 235 -10.37 17.86 1.42
CA ASP A 235 -10.93 18.28 2.68
C ASP A 235 -11.96 17.26 3.15
N GLU A 236 -12.09 17.12 4.46
CA GLU A 236 -13.10 16.23 5.06
C GLU A 236 -14.49 16.66 4.62
N VAL A 237 -15.26 15.71 4.08
CA VAL A 237 -16.69 15.87 3.80
C VAL A 237 -17.48 15.45 5.02
#